data_a9a8e191ddde8d38af3a3f7a70e532fe
#
_entry.id   a9a8e191ddde8d38af3a3f7a70e532fe
#
_cell.length_a   1.000
_cell.length_b   1.000
_cell.length_c   1.000
_cell.angle_alpha   90.00
_cell.angle_beta   90.00
_cell.angle_gamma   90.00
#
_symmetry.space_group_name_H-M   'P 1'
#
loop_
_entity.id
_entity.type
_entity.pdbx_description
1 polymer ?
#
loop_
_entity_poly.entity_id
_entity_poly.type
_entity_poly.pdbx_seq_one_letter_code
_entity_poly.pdbx_strand_id
1 'polypeptide(L)'
;MERVSVRDGKTPIVMFAPHGFQKNDENTSLIADTVANQIKSYSVINKGWERSSSVDASNDKADCNNVYHCHEDVVREEILEPLMRTVKKAKKWGETVFLYTVHGMSDRHRIISGEKIDMVVGYGAGDPESHSMDMWRKNFFMQKMRDLGVNVFEGKSGGNMSGWSKSNMNQLYRKWYPDQSVQSLQIEIVHELRSDFDMSMIISDYIATCALETMNASSFTATESFKSY
;
A
#
# COMPACT_ATOMS: atom_id res chain seq x y z
N MET A 1 -2.76 14.60 -20.99
CA MET A 1 -2.30 14.70 -19.57
C MET A 1 -1.74 13.34 -19.19
N GLU A 2 -0.60 13.28 -18.51
CA GLU A 2 -0.01 12.00 -18.10
C GLU A 2 -0.90 11.36 -17.02
N ARG A 3 -1.39 10.14 -17.28
CA ARG A 3 -2.32 9.44 -16.38
C ARG A 3 -1.64 8.78 -15.19
N VAL A 4 -0.32 8.65 -15.23
CA VAL A 4 0.46 8.00 -14.17
C VAL A 4 1.72 8.80 -13.89
N SER A 5 1.98 9.08 -12.63
CA SER A 5 3.23 9.70 -12.18
C SER A 5 4.17 8.64 -11.65
N VAL A 6 5.41 8.64 -12.09
CA VAL A 6 6.47 7.74 -11.63
C VAL A 6 7.62 8.57 -11.08
N ARG A 7 8.04 8.25 -9.84
CA ARG A 7 9.20 8.87 -9.18
C ARG A 7 10.29 7.85 -8.93
N ASP A 8 11.52 8.18 -9.27
CA ASP A 8 12.70 7.40 -8.87
C ASP A 8 13.09 7.70 -7.41
N GLY A 9 13.59 6.68 -6.72
CA GLY A 9 13.98 6.73 -5.31
C GLY A 9 15.39 6.24 -5.03
N LYS A 10 15.74 6.20 -3.72
CA LYS A 10 17.05 5.75 -3.21
C LYS A 10 16.91 4.79 -2.02
N THR A 11 15.74 4.21 -1.82
CA THR A 11 15.47 3.21 -0.79
C THR A 11 14.78 1.99 -1.43
N PRO A 12 14.81 0.79 -0.83
CA PRO A 12 14.09 -0.37 -1.33
C PRO A 12 12.58 -0.31 -1.00
N ILE A 13 12.00 0.89 -0.98
CA ILE A 13 10.57 1.11 -0.72
C ILE A 13 9.92 1.67 -1.99
N VAL A 14 8.73 1.16 -2.30
CA VAL A 14 7.88 1.62 -3.40
C VAL A 14 6.51 1.98 -2.84
N MET A 15 6.07 3.21 -3.06
CA MET A 15 4.72 3.66 -2.76
C MET A 15 3.85 3.53 -4.01
N PHE A 16 2.72 2.88 -3.91
CA PHE A 16 1.76 2.72 -5.00
C PHE A 16 0.38 3.24 -4.60
N ALA A 17 -0.17 4.19 -5.35
CA ALA A 17 -1.52 4.69 -5.19
C ALA A 17 -2.36 4.36 -6.43
N PRO A 18 -3.01 3.18 -6.50
CA PRO A 18 -3.73 2.73 -7.69
C PRO A 18 -5.00 3.53 -7.96
N HIS A 19 -5.60 4.13 -6.96
CA HIS A 19 -6.83 4.91 -7.05
C HIS A 19 -6.65 6.39 -6.71
N GLY A 20 -5.42 6.92 -6.83
CA GLY A 20 -5.08 8.28 -6.41
C GLY A 20 -5.84 9.40 -7.14
N PHE A 21 -6.54 9.10 -8.23
CA PHE A 21 -7.35 10.04 -9.00
C PHE A 21 -8.81 10.12 -8.50
N GLN A 22 -9.25 9.22 -7.61
CA GLN A 22 -10.68 9.07 -7.31
C GLN A 22 -11.16 9.82 -6.08
N LYS A 23 -12.42 10.27 -6.15
CA LYS A 23 -13.11 10.92 -5.01
C LYS A 23 -13.22 10.01 -3.78
N ASN A 24 -13.36 8.70 -3.97
CA ASN A 24 -13.44 7.75 -2.85
C ASN A 24 -12.08 7.50 -2.18
N ASP A 25 -10.99 7.65 -2.94
CA ASP A 25 -9.61 7.51 -2.47
C ASP A 25 -8.92 8.89 -2.45
N GLU A 26 -9.69 9.95 -2.20
CA GLU A 26 -9.20 11.33 -2.13
C GLU A 26 -7.92 11.43 -1.30
N ASN A 27 -6.93 12.18 -1.82
CA ASN A 27 -5.63 12.43 -1.21
C ASN A 27 -4.71 11.20 -1.02
N THR A 28 -5.08 9.99 -1.44
CA THR A 28 -4.13 8.85 -1.38
C THR A 28 -2.91 9.06 -2.28
N SER A 29 -3.09 9.76 -3.40
CA SER A 29 -1.97 10.19 -4.26
C SER A 29 -1.04 11.18 -3.54
N LEU A 30 -1.62 12.15 -2.83
CA LEU A 30 -0.86 13.13 -2.03
C LEU A 30 -0.06 12.42 -0.92
N ILE A 31 -0.70 11.53 -0.17
CA ILE A 31 -0.06 10.75 0.89
C ILE A 31 1.09 9.91 0.32
N ALA A 32 0.85 9.14 -0.74
CA ALA A 32 1.89 8.31 -1.35
C ALA A 32 3.07 9.12 -1.90
N ASP A 33 2.81 10.28 -2.53
CA ASP A 33 3.86 11.17 -3.05
C ASP A 33 4.64 11.85 -1.93
N THR A 34 3.95 12.28 -0.87
CA THR A 34 4.58 12.90 0.32
C THR A 34 5.50 11.91 1.01
N VAL A 35 5.02 10.70 1.31
CA VAL A 35 5.84 9.61 1.88
C VAL A 35 7.06 9.36 1.00
N ALA A 36 6.84 9.19 -0.32
CA ALA A 36 7.94 8.90 -1.25
C ALA A 36 9.00 10.00 -1.25
N ASN A 37 8.59 11.27 -1.16
CA ASN A 37 9.50 12.40 -1.11
C ASN A 37 10.34 12.43 0.17
N GLN A 38 9.68 12.22 1.32
CA GLN A 38 10.32 12.27 2.64
C GLN A 38 11.40 11.21 2.82
N ILE A 39 11.09 9.96 2.48
CA ILE A 39 12.01 8.82 2.66
C ILE A 39 12.81 8.49 1.39
N LYS A 40 12.69 9.32 0.36
CA LYS A 40 13.34 9.13 -0.95
C LYS A 40 13.04 7.74 -1.53
N SER A 41 11.81 7.26 -1.34
CA SER A 41 11.35 6.02 -1.95
C SER A 41 10.88 6.24 -3.39
N TYR A 42 10.72 5.14 -4.11
CA TYR A 42 10.06 5.14 -5.39
C TYR A 42 8.56 5.35 -5.22
N SER A 43 7.87 5.91 -6.25
CA SER A 43 6.42 5.89 -6.29
C SER A 43 5.88 5.67 -7.70
N VAL A 44 4.69 5.05 -7.77
CA VAL A 44 3.84 4.95 -8.95
C VAL A 44 2.44 5.37 -8.54
N ILE A 45 1.92 6.41 -9.15
CA ILE A 45 0.68 7.06 -8.71
C ILE A 45 -0.25 7.20 -9.90
N ASN A 46 -1.42 6.60 -9.81
CA ASN A 46 -2.50 6.81 -10.76
C ASN A 46 -3.07 8.23 -10.59
N LYS A 47 -3.12 8.99 -11.69
CA LYS A 47 -3.64 10.37 -11.77
C LYS A 47 -4.71 10.55 -12.84
N GLY A 48 -5.12 9.49 -13.53
CA GLY A 48 -6.05 9.62 -14.63
C GLY A 48 -6.99 8.45 -14.85
N TRP A 49 -6.68 7.25 -14.36
CA TRP A 49 -7.57 6.09 -14.50
C TRP A 49 -8.65 6.12 -13.41
N GLU A 50 -9.91 6.24 -13.84
CA GLU A 50 -11.07 6.14 -12.95
C GLU A 50 -11.36 4.66 -12.64
N ARG A 51 -11.54 4.33 -11.36
CA ARG A 51 -11.85 2.97 -10.91
C ARG A 51 -13.17 2.48 -11.51
N SER A 52 -13.14 1.33 -12.14
CA SER A 52 -14.29 0.70 -12.77
C SER A 52 -14.25 -0.81 -12.57
N SER A 53 -15.41 -1.47 -12.68
CA SER A 53 -15.51 -2.93 -12.67
C SER A 53 -15.06 -3.56 -14.00
N SER A 54 -14.87 -2.76 -15.05
CA SER A 54 -14.39 -3.18 -16.36
C SER A 54 -13.40 -2.16 -16.91
N VAL A 55 -12.54 -2.59 -17.83
CA VAL A 55 -11.64 -1.69 -18.56
C VAL A 55 -12.40 -1.00 -19.69
N ASP A 56 -12.28 0.31 -19.77
CA ASP A 56 -12.70 1.14 -20.88
C ASP A 56 -11.64 2.21 -21.11
N ALA A 57 -10.66 1.89 -21.95
CA ALA A 57 -9.51 2.76 -22.22
C ALA A 57 -9.92 4.05 -22.94
N SER A 58 -11.05 4.08 -23.64
CA SER A 58 -11.53 5.29 -24.35
C SER A 58 -12.07 6.35 -23.37
N ASN A 59 -12.48 5.93 -22.17
CA ASN A 59 -12.99 6.78 -21.10
C ASN A 59 -12.11 6.77 -19.85
N ASP A 60 -10.85 6.31 -19.96
CA ASP A 60 -9.86 6.25 -18.88
C ASP A 60 -10.35 5.46 -17.64
N LYS A 61 -11.06 4.33 -17.85
CA LYS A 61 -11.66 3.53 -16.79
C LYS A 61 -10.97 2.19 -16.62
N ALA A 62 -10.42 1.94 -15.44
CA ALA A 62 -9.87 0.66 -15.01
C ALA A 62 -9.70 0.62 -13.50
N ASP A 63 -9.80 -0.55 -12.86
CA ASP A 63 -9.32 -0.73 -11.50
C ASP A 63 -7.82 -1.04 -11.53
N CYS A 64 -6.97 -0.06 -11.26
CA CYS A 64 -5.51 -0.17 -11.29
C CYS A 64 -4.93 -1.04 -10.15
N ASN A 65 -5.73 -1.47 -9.18
CA ASN A 65 -5.36 -2.49 -8.19
C ASN A 65 -5.79 -3.89 -8.62
N ASN A 66 -6.53 -4.01 -9.72
CA ASN A 66 -6.99 -5.29 -10.26
C ASN A 66 -6.01 -5.82 -11.31
N VAL A 67 -5.32 -6.91 -10.97
CA VAL A 67 -4.33 -7.57 -11.84
C VAL A 67 -4.88 -7.88 -13.23
N TYR A 68 -6.14 -8.32 -13.33
CA TYR A 68 -6.74 -8.66 -14.63
C TYR A 68 -6.92 -7.41 -15.49
N HIS A 69 -7.30 -6.27 -14.91
CA HIS A 69 -7.38 -4.99 -15.64
C HIS A 69 -5.98 -4.51 -16.06
N CYS A 70 -4.99 -4.71 -15.18
CA CYS A 70 -3.61 -4.32 -15.46
C CYS A 70 -2.90 -5.21 -16.50
N HIS A 71 -3.55 -6.29 -16.99
CA HIS A 71 -3.06 -7.08 -18.12
C HIS A 71 -3.59 -6.60 -19.48
N GLU A 72 -4.61 -5.73 -19.49
CA GLU A 72 -5.05 -5.05 -20.71
C GLU A 72 -3.95 -4.09 -21.20
N ASP A 73 -3.64 -4.11 -22.48
CA ASP A 73 -2.41 -3.52 -23.06
C ASP A 73 -2.15 -2.08 -22.59
N VAL A 74 -3.14 -1.19 -22.66
CA VAL A 74 -2.96 0.22 -22.31
C VAL A 74 -2.74 0.40 -20.79
N VAL A 75 -3.51 -0.31 -19.95
CA VAL A 75 -3.36 -0.25 -18.49
C VAL A 75 -2.05 -0.90 -18.07
N ARG A 76 -1.65 -1.96 -18.76
CA ARG A 76 -0.37 -2.63 -18.55
C ARG A 76 0.80 -1.69 -18.79
N GLU A 77 0.81 -1.01 -19.93
CA GLU A 77 1.90 -0.08 -20.29
C GLU A 77 1.99 1.10 -19.33
N GLU A 78 0.86 1.61 -18.85
CA GLU A 78 0.82 2.80 -18.01
C GLU A 78 0.93 2.52 -16.50
N ILE A 79 0.48 1.37 -16.02
CA ILE A 79 0.46 1.03 -14.58
C ILE A 79 1.40 -0.13 -14.27
N LEU A 80 1.15 -1.32 -14.85
CA LEU A 80 1.84 -2.52 -14.43
C LEU A 80 3.33 -2.50 -14.79
N GLU A 81 3.68 -2.14 -16.01
CA GLU A 81 5.08 -2.08 -16.43
C GLU A 81 5.89 -1.00 -15.71
N PRO A 82 5.39 0.23 -15.51
CA PRO A 82 6.06 1.20 -14.64
C PRO A 82 6.26 0.67 -13.22
N LEU A 83 5.25 0.02 -12.62
CA LEU A 83 5.38 -0.54 -11.28
C LEU A 83 6.43 -1.66 -11.24
N MET A 84 6.42 -2.58 -12.22
CA MET A 84 7.45 -3.64 -12.36
C MET A 84 8.86 -3.05 -12.50
N ARG A 85 9.04 -2.06 -13.38
CA ARG A 85 10.34 -1.38 -13.56
C ARG A 85 10.81 -0.70 -12.29
N THR A 86 9.87 -0.07 -11.57
CA THR A 86 10.14 0.62 -10.30
C THR A 86 10.57 -0.36 -9.21
N VAL A 87 9.86 -1.47 -9.03
CA VAL A 87 10.24 -2.53 -8.09
C VAL A 87 11.62 -3.12 -8.45
N LYS A 88 11.89 -3.36 -9.73
CA LYS A 88 13.22 -3.83 -10.18
C LYS A 88 14.33 -2.82 -9.88
N LYS A 89 14.08 -1.52 -10.03
CA LYS A 89 15.04 -0.46 -9.67
C LYS A 89 15.27 -0.42 -8.15
N ALA A 90 14.20 -0.58 -7.35
CA ALA A 90 14.28 -0.54 -5.90
C ALA A 90 15.14 -1.67 -5.32
N LYS A 91 15.22 -2.84 -5.96
CA LYS A 91 16.12 -3.95 -5.59
C LYS A 91 17.61 -3.58 -5.55
N LYS A 92 18.02 -2.47 -6.17
CA LYS A 92 19.41 -2.00 -6.07
C LYS A 92 19.79 -1.48 -4.69
N TRP A 93 18.80 -1.19 -3.84
CA TRP A 93 18.97 -0.55 -2.55
C TRP A 93 18.83 -1.50 -1.37
N GLY A 94 18.41 -2.75 -1.59
CA GLY A 94 18.27 -3.77 -0.54
C GLY A 94 17.83 -5.12 -1.09
N GLU A 95 18.05 -6.16 -0.30
CA GLU A 95 17.68 -7.54 -0.66
C GLU A 95 16.16 -7.73 -0.74
N THR A 96 15.43 -7.04 0.15
CA THR A 96 13.95 -7.04 0.17
C THR A 96 13.42 -5.68 -0.25
N VAL A 97 12.51 -5.66 -1.21
CA VAL A 97 11.73 -4.47 -1.58
C VAL A 97 10.39 -4.48 -0.84
N PHE A 98 10.01 -3.32 -0.30
CA PHE A 98 8.75 -3.12 0.38
C PHE A 98 7.80 -2.30 -0.49
N LEU A 99 6.72 -2.92 -0.94
CA LEU A 99 5.67 -2.28 -1.73
C LEU A 99 4.49 -1.94 -0.81
N TYR A 100 4.24 -0.66 -0.59
CA TYR A 100 3.08 -0.16 0.14
C TYR A 100 2.03 0.36 -0.84
N THR A 101 0.85 -0.28 -0.83
CA THR A 101 -0.28 0.11 -1.67
C THR A 101 -1.24 0.96 -0.84
N VAL A 102 -1.39 2.25 -1.21
CA VAL A 102 -2.18 3.22 -0.44
C VAL A 102 -3.57 3.36 -1.01
N HIS A 103 -4.56 3.11 -0.19
CA HIS A 103 -5.99 3.18 -0.49
C HIS A 103 -6.73 4.06 0.51
N GLY A 104 -7.93 4.48 0.12
CA GLY A 104 -8.88 5.16 0.98
C GLY A 104 -10.08 4.27 1.31
N MET A 105 -10.50 4.25 2.56
CA MET A 105 -11.77 3.72 2.97
C MET A 105 -12.71 4.82 3.44
N SER A 106 -14.02 4.60 3.34
CA SER A 106 -15.02 5.55 3.83
C SER A 106 -15.19 5.44 5.34
N ASP A 107 -15.68 6.52 5.99
CA ASP A 107 -15.93 6.55 7.44
C ASP A 107 -16.96 5.53 7.91
N ARG A 108 -17.85 5.03 7.03
CA ARG A 108 -18.78 3.93 7.36
C ARG A 108 -18.08 2.64 7.80
N HIS A 109 -16.79 2.47 7.44
CA HIS A 109 -15.96 1.35 7.87
C HIS A 109 -15.19 1.64 9.15
N ARG A 110 -15.32 2.86 9.71
CA ARG A 110 -14.55 3.34 10.85
C ARG A 110 -14.87 2.60 12.16
N ILE A 111 -16.00 1.91 12.25
CA ILE A 111 -16.37 1.14 13.43
C ILE A 111 -16.42 -0.34 13.04
N ILE A 112 -15.41 -1.11 13.47
CA ILE A 112 -15.40 -2.57 13.38
C ILE A 112 -15.44 -3.11 14.82
N SER A 113 -16.44 -3.93 15.14
CA SER A 113 -16.55 -4.52 16.47
C SER A 113 -16.68 -3.52 17.62
N GLY A 114 -17.24 -2.33 17.34
CA GLY A 114 -17.42 -1.28 18.34
C GLY A 114 -16.21 -0.36 18.57
N GLU A 115 -15.10 -0.61 17.91
CA GLU A 115 -13.89 0.20 18.02
C GLU A 115 -13.74 1.18 16.85
N LYS A 116 -13.24 2.39 17.17
CA LYS A 116 -12.89 3.39 16.17
C LYS A 116 -11.66 2.93 15.40
N ILE A 117 -11.74 2.90 14.08
CA ILE A 117 -10.65 2.50 13.20
C ILE A 117 -10.15 3.71 12.43
N ASP A 118 -8.85 3.89 12.38
CA ASP A 118 -8.19 4.93 11.61
C ASP A 118 -7.55 4.35 10.35
N MET A 119 -7.06 3.11 10.44
CA MET A 119 -6.37 2.42 9.35
C MET A 119 -6.65 0.92 9.37
N VAL A 120 -6.74 0.33 8.19
CA VAL A 120 -6.74 -1.13 8.02
C VAL A 120 -5.54 -1.54 7.17
N VAL A 121 -4.83 -2.58 7.56
CA VAL A 121 -3.74 -3.16 6.75
C VAL A 121 -4.15 -4.51 6.17
N GLY A 122 -3.87 -4.69 4.87
CA GLY A 122 -4.11 -5.91 4.14
C GLY A 122 -2.79 -6.52 3.66
N TYR A 123 -2.59 -7.80 4.00
CA TYR A 123 -1.38 -8.56 3.63
C TYR A 123 -1.72 -9.99 3.17
N GLY A 124 -2.98 -10.25 2.82
CA GLY A 124 -3.49 -11.58 2.47
C GLY A 124 -3.95 -12.39 3.70
N ALA A 125 -4.57 -11.73 4.68
CA ALA A 125 -5.01 -12.36 5.92
C ALA A 125 -5.93 -13.57 5.69
N GLY A 126 -5.74 -14.64 6.45
CA GLY A 126 -6.59 -15.83 6.53
C GLY A 126 -5.94 -17.11 6.04
N ASP A 127 -5.07 -17.06 5.07
CA ASP A 127 -4.30 -18.20 4.58
C ASP A 127 -2.82 -17.82 4.58
N PRO A 128 -1.95 -18.53 5.33
CA PRO A 128 -0.52 -18.25 5.36
C PRO A 128 0.13 -18.23 3.96
N GLU A 129 -0.37 -19.04 3.03
CA GLU A 129 0.10 -19.03 1.65
C GLU A 129 -0.27 -17.75 0.89
N SER A 130 -1.22 -16.97 1.40
CA SER A 130 -1.62 -15.67 0.84
C SER A 130 -0.88 -14.49 1.44
N HIS A 131 -0.05 -14.69 2.46
CA HIS A 131 0.68 -13.61 3.10
C HIS A 131 1.68 -12.97 2.12
N SER A 132 1.47 -11.69 1.86
CA SER A 132 2.33 -10.88 0.96
C SER A 132 3.43 -10.13 1.71
N MET A 133 3.46 -10.23 3.03
CA MET A 133 4.48 -9.67 3.93
C MET A 133 4.70 -10.63 5.11
N ASP A 134 5.92 -10.70 5.60
CA ASP A 134 6.25 -11.42 6.84
C ASP A 134 5.38 -10.95 8.00
N MET A 135 4.82 -11.88 8.78
CA MET A 135 3.94 -11.59 9.91
C MET A 135 4.59 -10.65 10.93
N TRP A 136 5.87 -10.86 11.23
CA TRP A 136 6.59 -10.03 12.21
C TRP A 136 6.77 -8.59 11.69
N ARG A 137 7.02 -8.39 10.39
CA ARG A 137 7.16 -7.07 9.77
C ARG A 137 5.83 -6.33 9.74
N LYS A 138 4.75 -7.03 9.35
CA LYS A 138 3.40 -6.48 9.40
C LYS A 138 3.04 -6.06 10.84
N ASN A 139 3.28 -6.93 11.83
CA ASN A 139 3.00 -6.64 13.24
C ASN A 139 3.84 -5.45 13.73
N PHE A 140 5.12 -5.39 13.35
CA PHE A 140 6.00 -4.29 13.69
C PHE A 140 5.48 -2.95 13.13
N PHE A 141 5.14 -2.90 11.84
CA PHE A 141 4.54 -1.72 11.21
C PHE A 141 3.27 -1.27 11.96
N MET A 142 2.35 -2.21 12.22
CA MET A 142 1.11 -1.91 12.93
C MET A 142 1.35 -1.39 14.35
N GLN A 143 2.30 -1.98 15.08
CA GLN A 143 2.65 -1.53 16.43
C GLN A 143 3.21 -0.11 16.39
N LYS A 144 4.12 0.18 15.46
CA LYS A 144 4.68 1.53 15.30
C LYS A 144 3.62 2.57 14.98
N MET A 145 2.65 2.26 14.13
CA MET A 145 1.52 3.14 13.87
C MET A 145 0.66 3.37 15.13
N ARG A 146 0.42 2.32 15.93
CA ARG A 146 -0.30 2.45 17.21
C ARG A 146 0.46 3.29 18.23
N ASP A 147 1.78 3.16 18.30
CA ASP A 147 2.64 3.97 19.16
C ASP A 147 2.54 5.48 18.84
N LEU A 148 2.19 5.80 17.58
CA LEU A 148 1.91 7.16 17.11
C LEU A 148 0.43 7.57 17.28
N GLY A 149 -0.39 6.75 17.93
CA GLY A 149 -1.80 7.04 18.23
C GLY A 149 -2.78 6.69 17.11
N VAL A 150 -2.38 5.95 16.08
CA VAL A 150 -3.25 5.51 14.99
C VAL A 150 -3.88 4.15 15.34
N ASN A 151 -5.20 4.06 15.34
CA ASN A 151 -5.92 2.80 15.56
C ASN A 151 -5.88 1.94 14.30
N VAL A 152 -4.92 1.02 14.25
CA VAL A 152 -4.67 0.14 13.10
C VAL A 152 -5.20 -1.26 13.35
N PHE A 153 -5.95 -1.77 12.38
CA PHE A 153 -6.52 -3.12 12.38
C PHE A 153 -6.05 -3.93 11.18
N GLU A 154 -6.10 -5.25 11.31
CA GLU A 154 -5.92 -6.14 10.17
C GLU A 154 -7.20 -6.25 9.35
N GLY A 155 -7.07 -6.31 8.04
CA GLY A 155 -8.17 -6.69 7.15
C GLY A 155 -8.65 -8.10 7.49
N LYS A 156 -9.97 -8.26 7.67
CA LYS A 156 -10.56 -9.57 7.96
C LYS A 156 -10.25 -10.56 6.84
N SER A 157 -9.91 -11.79 7.22
CA SER A 157 -9.74 -12.92 6.28
C SER A 157 -10.86 -12.95 5.25
N GLY A 158 -10.51 -12.99 3.98
CA GLY A 158 -11.47 -12.99 2.87
C GLY A 158 -12.18 -11.66 2.60
N GLY A 159 -11.92 -10.63 3.39
CA GLY A 159 -12.51 -9.29 3.21
C GLY A 159 -11.77 -8.45 2.17
N ASN A 160 -12.46 -7.47 1.59
CA ASN A 160 -11.93 -6.61 0.51
C ASN A 160 -10.67 -5.82 0.93
N MET A 161 -10.52 -5.49 2.22
CA MET A 161 -9.36 -4.74 2.74
C MET A 161 -8.20 -5.64 3.17
N SER A 162 -8.34 -6.98 3.06
CA SER A 162 -7.30 -7.92 3.51
C SER A 162 -6.17 -8.13 2.52
N GLY A 163 -6.31 -7.66 1.28
CA GLY A 163 -5.31 -7.88 0.22
C GLY A 163 -5.18 -9.34 -0.23
N TRP A 164 -6.15 -10.21 0.07
CA TRP A 164 -6.07 -11.64 -0.20
C TRP A 164 -6.55 -12.05 -1.60
N SER A 165 -7.39 -11.24 -2.23
CA SER A 165 -7.95 -11.57 -3.54
C SER A 165 -6.87 -11.81 -4.58
N LYS A 166 -7.00 -12.88 -5.36
CA LYS A 166 -6.09 -13.21 -6.47
C LYS A 166 -5.99 -12.09 -7.51
N SER A 167 -6.99 -11.21 -7.58
CA SER A 167 -6.99 -10.02 -8.43
C SER A 167 -6.23 -8.83 -7.82
N ASN A 168 -5.84 -8.89 -6.53
CA ASN A 168 -5.13 -7.79 -5.87
C ASN A 168 -3.66 -7.75 -6.29
N MET A 169 -3.14 -6.54 -6.49
CA MET A 169 -1.75 -6.32 -6.91
C MET A 169 -0.73 -6.92 -5.92
N ASN A 170 -1.02 -6.90 -4.61
CA ASN A 170 -0.14 -7.51 -3.61
C ASN A 170 0.03 -9.02 -3.84
N GLN A 171 -1.05 -9.72 -4.26
CA GLN A 171 -0.99 -11.15 -4.56
C GLN A 171 -0.21 -11.45 -5.84
N LEU A 172 -0.22 -10.54 -6.81
CA LEU A 172 0.62 -10.65 -8.00
C LEU A 172 2.11 -10.65 -7.63
N TYR A 173 2.53 -9.68 -6.81
CA TYR A 173 3.93 -9.58 -6.38
C TYR A 173 4.33 -10.76 -5.50
N ARG A 174 3.49 -11.21 -4.57
CA ARG A 174 3.72 -12.44 -3.80
C ARG A 174 3.96 -13.65 -4.72
N LYS A 175 3.15 -13.80 -5.76
CA LYS A 175 3.28 -14.90 -6.72
C LYS A 175 4.56 -14.80 -7.57
N TRP A 176 4.95 -13.60 -7.97
CA TRP A 176 6.15 -13.39 -8.77
C TRP A 176 7.45 -13.49 -7.95
N TYR A 177 7.38 -13.24 -6.65
CA TYR A 177 8.51 -13.25 -5.73
C TYR A 177 8.23 -14.18 -4.54
N PRO A 178 8.16 -15.52 -4.80
CA PRO A 178 7.87 -16.51 -3.74
C PRO A 178 8.99 -16.61 -2.70
N ASP A 179 10.18 -16.11 -3.03
CA ASP A 179 11.34 -15.94 -2.15
C ASP A 179 11.19 -14.77 -1.17
N GLN A 180 10.06 -14.07 -1.21
CA GLN A 180 9.76 -12.87 -0.43
C GLN A 180 10.77 -11.72 -0.60
N SER A 181 11.53 -11.71 -1.68
CA SER A 181 12.40 -10.58 -2.05
C SER A 181 11.59 -9.31 -2.44
N VAL A 182 10.27 -9.42 -2.58
CA VAL A 182 9.32 -8.32 -2.58
C VAL A 182 8.22 -8.64 -1.59
N GLN A 183 8.06 -7.79 -0.59
CA GLN A 183 6.99 -7.86 0.40
C GLN A 183 6.04 -6.69 0.22
N SER A 184 4.74 -6.94 0.30
CA SER A 184 3.75 -5.91 0.03
C SER A 184 2.68 -5.82 1.11
N LEU A 185 2.26 -4.58 1.41
CA LEU A 185 1.25 -4.25 2.40
C LEU A 185 0.27 -3.25 1.81
N GLN A 186 -1.01 -3.59 1.83
CA GLN A 186 -2.10 -2.67 1.52
C GLN A 186 -2.43 -1.83 2.76
N ILE A 187 -2.57 -0.52 2.59
CA ILE A 187 -2.92 0.45 3.64
C ILE A 187 -4.21 1.13 3.22
N GLU A 188 -5.26 0.94 4.01
CA GLU A 188 -6.58 1.57 3.85
C GLU A 188 -6.76 2.64 4.92
N ILE A 189 -6.87 3.91 4.52
CA ILE A 189 -6.95 5.05 5.43
C ILE A 189 -8.37 5.60 5.44
N VAL A 190 -8.95 5.86 6.63
CA VAL A 190 -10.29 6.47 6.74
C VAL A 190 -10.32 7.85 6.11
N HIS A 191 -11.49 8.25 5.59
CA HIS A 191 -11.68 9.53 4.93
C HIS A 191 -11.29 10.70 5.81
N GLU A 192 -11.64 10.70 7.09
CA GLU A 192 -11.33 11.78 8.05
C GLU A 192 -9.82 12.09 8.16
N LEU A 193 -8.95 11.07 8.08
CA LEU A 193 -7.48 11.26 8.14
C LEU A 193 -6.83 11.66 6.82
N ARG A 194 -7.59 11.70 5.72
CA ARG A 194 -7.05 12.02 4.39
C ARG A 194 -7.83 13.11 3.65
N SER A 195 -9.01 13.55 4.14
CA SER A 195 -9.82 14.58 3.50
C SER A 195 -9.28 15.99 3.73
N ASP A 196 -8.57 16.20 4.83
CA ASP A 196 -7.91 17.45 5.18
C ASP A 196 -6.43 17.40 4.83
N PHE A 197 -5.86 18.51 4.33
CA PHE A 197 -4.47 18.59 3.92
C PHE A 197 -3.50 18.35 5.08
N ASP A 198 -3.74 19.00 6.24
CA ASP A 198 -2.83 18.89 7.38
C ASP A 198 -2.86 17.48 7.97
N MET A 199 -4.04 16.85 8.05
CA MET A 199 -4.17 15.46 8.47
C MET A 199 -3.49 14.51 7.48
N SER A 200 -3.59 14.76 6.16
CA SER A 200 -2.89 13.98 5.13
C SER A 200 -1.38 14.09 5.29
N MET A 201 -0.85 15.24 5.67
CA MET A 201 0.58 15.42 5.95
C MET A 201 1.02 14.66 7.19
N ILE A 202 0.25 14.75 8.29
CA ILE A 202 0.54 14.03 9.55
C ILE A 202 0.55 12.52 9.32
N ILE A 203 -0.47 11.97 8.67
CA ILE A 203 -0.52 10.52 8.41
C ILE A 203 0.58 10.07 7.45
N SER A 204 1.02 10.94 6.52
CA SER A 204 2.17 10.68 5.66
C SER A 204 3.46 10.56 6.45
N ASP A 205 3.70 11.47 7.42
CA ASP A 205 4.88 11.43 8.31
C ASP A 205 4.92 10.13 9.13
N TYR A 206 3.77 9.68 9.62
CA TYR A 206 3.65 8.44 10.36
C TYR A 206 3.94 7.22 9.50
N ILE A 207 3.35 7.15 8.29
CA ILE A 207 3.61 6.06 7.34
C ILE A 207 5.09 6.05 6.93
N ALA A 208 5.67 7.22 6.65
CA ALA A 208 7.08 7.36 6.27
C ALA A 208 8.01 6.80 7.36
N THR A 209 7.79 7.22 8.61
CA THR A 209 8.55 6.75 9.77
C THR A 209 8.42 5.24 9.93
N CYS A 210 7.19 4.72 9.97
CA CYS A 210 6.93 3.29 10.17
C CYS A 210 7.47 2.42 9.03
N ALA A 211 7.40 2.90 7.77
CA ALA A 211 7.95 2.20 6.63
C ALA A 211 9.48 2.09 6.68
N LEU A 212 10.18 3.17 7.06
CA LEU A 212 11.63 3.16 7.24
C LEU A 212 12.04 2.25 8.41
N GLU A 213 11.36 2.33 9.54
CA GLU A 213 11.66 1.48 10.69
C GLU A 213 11.42 0.01 10.38
N THR A 214 10.32 -0.32 9.66
CA THR A 214 10.02 -1.70 9.23
C THR A 214 11.07 -2.24 8.25
N MET A 215 11.55 -1.39 7.34
CA MET A 215 12.63 -1.75 6.41
C MET A 215 13.93 -2.07 7.16
N ASN A 216 14.27 -1.29 8.18
CA ASN A 216 15.51 -1.41 8.95
C ASN A 216 15.43 -2.45 10.08
N ALA A 217 14.22 -2.91 10.44
CA ALA A 217 14.04 -3.86 11.53
C ALA A 217 14.57 -5.25 11.16
N SER A 218 15.19 -5.90 12.13
CA SER A 218 15.51 -7.32 12.09
C SER A 218 14.44 -8.14 12.84
N SER A 219 14.31 -9.42 12.52
CA SER A 219 13.39 -10.32 13.24
C SER A 219 13.71 -10.39 14.75
N PHE A 220 14.96 -10.17 15.13
CA PHE A 220 15.41 -10.15 16.52
C PHE A 220 14.88 -8.92 17.29
N THR A 221 14.97 -7.72 16.71
CA THR A 221 14.47 -6.49 17.32
C THR A 221 12.94 -6.46 17.47
N ALA A 222 12.22 -7.10 16.54
CA ALA A 222 10.76 -7.19 16.61
C ALA A 222 10.29 -8.04 17.80
N THR A 223 11.02 -9.12 18.14
CA THR A 223 10.63 -10.05 19.23
C THR A 223 10.79 -9.40 20.62
N GLU A 224 11.72 -8.48 20.79
CA GLU A 224 11.92 -7.74 22.06
C GLU A 224 10.81 -6.71 22.30
N SER A 225 10.30 -6.06 21.26
CA SER A 225 9.20 -5.08 21.35
C SER A 225 7.88 -5.69 21.83
N PHE A 226 7.66 -7.00 21.61
CA PHE A 226 6.44 -7.71 22.02
C PHE A 226 6.50 -8.30 23.44
N LYS A 227 7.66 -8.26 24.12
CA LYS A 227 7.81 -8.78 25.49
C LYS A 227 7.56 -7.76 26.60
N SER A 228 7.30 -6.50 26.25
CA SER A 228 7.15 -5.39 27.22
C SER A 228 5.68 -4.99 27.50
N TYR A 229 4.70 -5.88 27.26
CA TYR A 229 3.29 -5.67 27.63
C TYR A 229 2.68 -6.90 28.30
#